data_bc82c69f152f9ee35e0554f139da3d61
#
_entry.id   bc82c69f152f9ee35e0554f139da3d61
#
_cell.length_a   1.000
_cell.length_b   1.000
_cell.length_c   1.000
_cell.angle_alpha   90.00
_cell.angle_beta   90.00
_cell.angle_gamma   90.00
#
_symmetry.space_group_name_H-M   'P 1'
#
loop_
_entity.id
_entity.type
_entity.pdbx_description
1 polymer ?
#
loop_
_entity_poly.entity_id
_entity_poly.type
_entity_poly.pdbx_seq_one_letter_code
_entity_poly.pdbx_strand_id
1 'polypeptide(L)'
;MLLSMAIGVSGLLPGVTAQAAGAGSESAKYVVVLDPGHGGTESGTSAVHDGKVYREEEINWRIANYTMQALSTSPDIEVHLTKTKNQTMGLSKRVSVAKSYNADILVSQHIDDSDSSAVHGASVLVSKGTYRPSIAAKEKIFAGYVLEELGKLGITKRGLVYRMSENGSRYPNGGARDYYGIVAESVEQNFPGVIIEHAFVSNYYDATHFLSTNARLKKIGEADARAIIRYCQQLPAKKPSSVTPDVPNAFTG
;
A
#
# COMPACT_ATOMS: atom_id res chain seq x y z
N MET A 1 -2.18 -64.57 -62.94
CA MET A 1 -2.72 -63.43 -63.67
C MET A 1 -3.95 -62.97 -62.92
N LEU A 2 -3.79 -62.04 -61.93
CA LEU A 2 -4.90 -61.46 -61.17
C LEU A 2 -4.55 -59.98 -60.90
N LEU A 3 -5.39 -59.14 -61.49
CA LEU A 3 -5.34 -57.69 -61.49
C LEU A 3 -5.96 -57.18 -60.26
N SER A 4 -5.23 -56.42 -59.41
CA SER A 4 -5.82 -55.74 -58.21
C SER A 4 -5.94 -54.27 -58.53
N MET A 5 -7.18 -53.79 -58.58
CA MET A 5 -7.54 -52.38 -58.61
C MET A 5 -7.40 -51.79 -57.20
N ALA A 6 -6.62 -50.70 -57.11
CA ALA A 6 -6.59 -49.86 -55.88
C ALA A 6 -7.57 -48.68 -56.05
N ILE A 7 -8.53 -48.61 -55.19
CA ILE A 7 -9.45 -47.47 -55.07
C ILE A 7 -8.85 -46.47 -54.07
N GLY A 8 -8.49 -45.27 -54.58
CA GLY A 8 -8.07 -44.16 -53.76
C GLY A 8 -9.27 -43.43 -53.13
N VAL A 9 -9.34 -43.42 -51.85
CA VAL A 9 -10.29 -42.57 -51.10
C VAL A 9 -9.57 -41.34 -50.59
N SER A 10 -9.84 -40.21 -51.22
CA SER A 10 -9.38 -38.90 -50.74
C SER A 10 -10.31 -38.41 -49.61
N GLY A 11 -9.86 -38.61 -48.37
CA GLY A 11 -10.53 -38.02 -47.20
C GLY A 11 -10.07 -36.58 -46.99
N LEU A 12 -10.93 -35.60 -47.25
CA LEU A 12 -10.74 -34.23 -46.76
C LEU A 12 -10.89 -34.24 -45.22
N LEU A 13 -9.83 -33.88 -44.52
CA LEU A 13 -9.90 -33.54 -43.09
C LEU A 13 -10.49 -32.13 -42.95
N PRO A 14 -11.49 -31.92 -42.06
CA PRO A 14 -11.96 -30.56 -41.76
C PRO A 14 -10.86 -29.78 -41.04
N GLY A 15 -10.54 -28.60 -41.59
CA GLY A 15 -9.59 -27.67 -40.98
C GLY A 15 -10.07 -27.24 -39.58
N VAL A 16 -9.29 -27.59 -38.59
CA VAL A 16 -9.43 -27.03 -37.24
C VAL A 16 -8.92 -25.59 -37.29
N THR A 17 -9.82 -24.63 -37.42
CA THR A 17 -9.49 -23.23 -37.17
C THR A 17 -9.16 -23.09 -35.68
N ALA A 18 -7.86 -22.96 -35.36
CA ALA A 18 -7.43 -22.55 -34.06
C ALA A 18 -7.96 -21.12 -33.83
N GLN A 19 -9.04 -21.04 -33.06
CA GLN A 19 -9.54 -19.76 -32.59
C GLN A 19 -8.47 -19.22 -31.63
N ALA A 20 -7.76 -18.16 -32.02
CA ALA A 20 -6.84 -17.46 -31.19
C ALA A 20 -7.63 -17.03 -29.94
N ALA A 21 -7.33 -17.64 -28.78
CA ALA A 21 -7.80 -17.17 -27.50
C ALA A 21 -7.39 -15.70 -27.41
N GLY A 22 -8.36 -14.81 -27.43
CA GLY A 22 -8.12 -13.38 -27.30
C GLY A 22 -7.26 -13.15 -26.07
N ALA A 23 -6.10 -12.54 -26.25
CA ALA A 23 -5.30 -12.01 -25.16
C ALA A 23 -6.23 -11.04 -24.40
N GLY A 24 -6.78 -11.50 -23.28
CA GLY A 24 -7.57 -10.66 -22.40
C GLY A 24 -6.69 -9.48 -22.04
N SER A 25 -7.14 -8.28 -22.37
CA SER A 25 -6.51 -7.03 -21.96
C SER A 25 -6.40 -7.07 -20.43
N GLU A 26 -5.19 -7.28 -19.92
CA GLU A 26 -4.95 -7.25 -18.48
C GLU A 26 -5.33 -5.86 -17.99
N SER A 27 -6.34 -5.77 -17.12
CA SER A 27 -6.81 -4.48 -16.57
C SER A 27 -5.65 -3.84 -15.81
N ALA A 28 -5.44 -2.53 -16.01
CA ALA A 28 -4.39 -1.82 -15.31
C ALA A 28 -4.68 -1.85 -13.80
N LYS A 29 -3.70 -2.29 -13.01
CA LYS A 29 -3.84 -2.46 -11.55
C LYS A 29 -3.72 -1.13 -10.81
N TYR A 30 -4.36 -1.04 -9.64
CA TYR A 30 -4.09 0.02 -8.68
C TYR A 30 -2.75 -0.26 -8.00
N VAL A 31 -1.88 0.74 -7.96
CA VAL A 31 -0.55 0.63 -7.38
C VAL A 31 -0.57 1.15 -5.95
N VAL A 32 -0.27 0.28 -5.01
CA VAL A 32 -0.18 0.57 -3.58
C VAL A 32 1.27 0.43 -3.13
N VAL A 33 1.81 1.46 -2.50
CA VAL A 33 3.15 1.37 -1.91
C VAL A 33 3.01 1.39 -0.39
N LEU A 34 3.48 0.32 0.25
CA LEU A 34 3.54 0.21 1.70
C LEU A 34 4.90 0.69 2.18
N ASP A 35 4.90 1.50 3.21
CA ASP A 35 6.10 2.05 3.82
C ASP A 35 6.20 1.61 5.28
N PRO A 36 6.90 0.51 5.58
CA PRO A 36 7.17 0.15 6.97
C PRO A 36 8.06 1.22 7.62
N GLY A 37 7.52 1.94 8.61
CA GLY A 37 8.20 3.02 9.30
C GLY A 37 9.53 2.55 9.93
N HIS A 38 10.49 3.47 10.03
CA HIS A 38 11.81 3.23 10.61
C HIS A 38 12.62 2.12 9.92
N GLY A 39 13.60 1.52 10.62
CA GLY A 39 14.41 0.39 10.15
C GLY A 39 15.88 0.72 9.94
N GLY A 40 16.71 -0.31 9.89
CA GLY A 40 18.16 -0.16 9.79
C GLY A 40 18.75 0.42 11.08
N THR A 41 19.29 1.63 11.02
CA THR A 41 19.84 2.36 12.18
C THR A 41 18.80 3.18 12.93
N GLU A 42 17.57 3.27 12.42
CA GLU A 42 16.46 4.01 13.03
C GLU A 42 15.43 3.01 13.58
N SER A 43 15.46 2.77 14.89
CA SER A 43 14.61 1.79 15.55
C SER A 43 13.16 2.27 15.76
N GLY A 44 12.90 3.57 15.66
CA GLY A 44 11.66 4.15 16.14
C GLY A 44 11.55 4.07 17.66
N THR A 45 10.33 4.05 18.16
CA THR A 45 10.06 3.93 19.59
C THR A 45 10.10 2.49 20.09
N SER A 46 10.22 2.31 21.42
CA SER A 46 10.17 1.00 22.05
C SER A 46 9.69 1.05 23.48
N ALA A 47 9.05 -0.02 23.96
CA ALA A 47 8.66 -0.19 25.34
C ALA A 47 8.90 -1.62 25.83
N VAL A 48 8.91 -1.81 27.14
CA VAL A 48 9.03 -3.12 27.79
C VAL A 48 7.78 -3.38 28.64
N HIS A 49 7.07 -4.45 28.35
CA HIS A 49 5.94 -4.93 29.15
C HIS A 49 6.11 -6.42 29.45
N ASP A 50 5.95 -6.80 30.70
CA ASP A 50 6.11 -8.19 31.19
C ASP A 50 7.43 -8.85 30.74
N GLY A 51 8.52 -8.06 30.75
CA GLY A 51 9.85 -8.53 30.33
C GLY A 51 10.03 -8.66 28.81
N LYS A 52 9.00 -8.41 28.01
CA LYS A 52 9.06 -8.41 26.55
C LYS A 52 9.33 -7.03 26.00
N VAL A 53 10.30 -6.93 25.09
CA VAL A 53 10.60 -5.71 24.35
C VAL A 53 9.72 -5.61 23.11
N TYR A 54 9.08 -4.47 22.92
CA TYR A 54 8.32 -4.11 21.74
C TYR A 54 9.08 -3.02 20.98
N ARG A 55 9.54 -3.30 19.76
CA ARG A 55 10.26 -2.35 18.90
C ARG A 55 9.40 -1.97 17.71
N GLU A 56 9.21 -0.70 17.51
CA GLU A 56 8.36 -0.17 16.45
C GLU A 56 8.80 -0.67 15.07
N GLU A 57 10.09 -0.57 14.73
CA GLU A 57 10.61 -1.00 13.42
C GLU A 57 10.29 -2.46 13.08
N GLU A 58 10.39 -3.35 14.09
CA GLU A 58 10.11 -4.79 13.90
C GLU A 58 8.61 -5.04 13.71
N ILE A 59 7.78 -4.31 14.44
CA ILE A 59 6.32 -4.42 14.39
C ILE A 59 5.84 -3.89 13.03
N ASN A 60 6.28 -2.69 12.62
CA ASN A 60 5.94 -2.07 11.35
C ASN A 60 6.31 -2.97 10.17
N TRP A 61 7.52 -3.54 10.19
CA TRP A 61 7.95 -4.48 9.16
C TRP A 61 7.03 -5.70 9.04
N ARG A 62 6.61 -6.27 10.18
CA ARG A 62 5.72 -7.44 10.18
C ARG A 62 4.31 -7.08 9.69
N ILE A 63 3.74 -5.96 10.14
CA ILE A 63 2.44 -5.47 9.67
C ILE A 63 2.48 -5.25 8.16
N ALA A 64 3.48 -4.55 7.64
CA ALA A 64 3.62 -4.28 6.21
C ALA A 64 3.68 -5.56 5.36
N ASN A 65 4.44 -6.57 5.83
CA ASN A 65 4.50 -7.85 5.13
C ASN A 65 3.17 -8.61 5.17
N TYR A 66 2.45 -8.59 6.29
CA TYR A 66 1.13 -9.21 6.36
C TYR A 66 0.10 -8.46 5.49
N THR A 67 0.16 -7.13 5.42
CA THR A 67 -0.64 -6.33 4.50
C THR A 67 -0.33 -6.70 3.06
N MET A 68 0.94 -6.77 2.68
CA MET A 68 1.38 -7.18 1.34
C MET A 68 0.90 -8.58 0.98
N GLN A 69 1.03 -9.56 1.89
CA GLN A 69 0.53 -10.92 1.68
C GLN A 69 -0.98 -10.97 1.46
N ALA A 70 -1.74 -10.19 2.24
CA ALA A 70 -3.19 -10.13 2.08
C ALA A 70 -3.59 -9.46 0.76
N LEU A 71 -2.87 -8.43 0.31
CA LEU A 71 -3.12 -7.75 -0.96
C LEU A 71 -2.72 -8.57 -2.19
N SER A 72 -1.73 -9.47 -2.07
CA SER A 72 -1.25 -10.28 -3.20
C SER A 72 -2.31 -11.20 -3.81
N THR A 73 -3.40 -11.45 -3.08
CA THR A 73 -4.55 -12.22 -3.58
C THR A 73 -5.57 -11.37 -4.35
N SER A 74 -5.40 -10.05 -4.38
CA SER A 74 -6.31 -9.12 -5.07
C SER A 74 -5.82 -8.89 -6.51
N PRO A 75 -6.56 -9.34 -7.53
CA PRO A 75 -6.09 -9.29 -8.92
C PRO A 75 -5.89 -7.87 -9.45
N ASP A 76 -6.65 -6.91 -8.91
CA ASP A 76 -6.67 -5.51 -9.35
C ASP A 76 -5.66 -4.62 -8.61
N ILE A 77 -4.82 -5.19 -7.73
CA ILE A 77 -3.85 -4.44 -6.93
C ILE A 77 -2.44 -4.95 -7.20
N GLU A 78 -1.55 -4.01 -7.47
CA GLU A 78 -0.10 -4.19 -7.47
C GLU A 78 0.46 -3.54 -6.20
N VAL A 79 1.23 -4.30 -5.41
CA VAL A 79 1.73 -3.82 -4.12
C VAL A 79 3.26 -3.87 -4.08
N HIS A 80 3.87 -2.78 -3.59
CA HIS A 80 5.31 -2.64 -3.40
C HIS A 80 5.65 -2.20 -1.99
N LEU A 81 6.91 -2.41 -1.58
CA LEU A 81 7.47 -1.85 -0.35
C LEU A 81 8.44 -0.72 -0.71
N THR A 82 8.52 0.31 0.12
CA THR A 82 9.49 1.40 -0.06
C THR A 82 10.92 0.92 0.13
N LYS A 83 11.16 -0.07 0.99
CA LYS A 83 12.48 -0.51 1.42
C LYS A 83 12.52 -1.98 1.80
N THR A 84 13.73 -2.50 2.00
CA THR A 84 13.98 -3.82 2.63
C THR A 84 14.06 -3.70 4.16
N LYS A 85 13.98 -4.83 4.87
CA LYS A 85 13.85 -4.87 6.34
C LYS A 85 14.88 -4.02 7.08
N ASN A 86 16.16 -4.20 6.77
CA ASN A 86 17.27 -3.59 7.53
C ASN A 86 17.82 -2.32 6.87
N GLN A 87 17.02 -1.67 6.02
CA GLN A 87 17.44 -0.48 5.31
C GLN A 87 17.01 0.78 6.06
N THR A 88 17.96 1.66 6.37
CA THR A 88 17.69 3.05 6.75
C THR A 88 17.31 3.84 5.51
N MET A 89 16.18 4.52 5.53
CA MET A 89 15.71 5.32 4.39
C MET A 89 15.04 6.60 4.85
N GLY A 90 15.55 7.76 4.41
CA GLY A 90 14.97 9.06 4.69
C GLY A 90 13.60 9.26 4.03
N LEU A 91 12.77 10.15 4.60
CA LEU A 91 11.37 10.36 4.21
C LEU A 91 11.21 10.69 2.72
N SER A 92 11.96 11.66 2.19
CA SER A 92 11.89 12.04 0.77
C SER A 92 12.22 10.88 -0.17
N LYS A 93 13.11 9.97 0.22
CA LYS A 93 13.42 8.79 -0.58
C LYS A 93 12.25 7.80 -0.61
N ARG A 94 11.53 7.62 0.53
CA ARG A 94 10.32 6.78 0.61
C ARG A 94 9.23 7.30 -0.34
N VAL A 95 8.97 8.61 -0.32
CA VAL A 95 8.02 9.25 -1.23
C VAL A 95 8.48 9.14 -2.70
N SER A 96 9.79 9.31 -2.96
CA SER A 96 10.34 9.14 -4.32
C SER A 96 10.16 7.72 -4.85
N VAL A 97 10.31 6.68 -4.01
CA VAL A 97 10.03 5.28 -4.39
C VAL A 97 8.57 5.12 -4.76
N ALA A 98 7.63 5.61 -3.93
CA ALA A 98 6.21 5.56 -4.26
C ALA A 98 5.91 6.28 -5.58
N LYS A 99 6.51 7.46 -5.79
CA LYS A 99 6.36 8.21 -7.05
C LYS A 99 6.88 7.42 -8.26
N SER A 100 8.01 6.72 -8.13
CA SER A 100 8.59 5.95 -9.25
C SER A 100 7.71 4.78 -9.70
N TYR A 101 6.89 4.24 -8.79
CA TYR A 101 5.88 3.24 -9.11
C TYR A 101 4.55 3.83 -9.60
N ASN A 102 4.41 5.16 -9.70
CA ASN A 102 3.15 5.85 -9.96
C ASN A 102 2.04 5.44 -8.99
N ALA A 103 2.36 5.42 -7.71
CA ALA A 103 1.46 4.98 -6.65
C ALA A 103 0.11 5.73 -6.66
N ASP A 104 -0.98 4.99 -6.53
CA ASP A 104 -2.31 5.54 -6.26
C ASP A 104 -2.44 5.95 -4.79
N ILE A 105 -1.64 5.32 -3.92
CA ILE A 105 -1.52 5.68 -2.50
C ILE A 105 -0.20 5.15 -1.91
N LEU A 106 0.40 5.96 -1.03
CA LEU A 106 1.49 5.57 -0.13
C LEU A 106 0.92 5.40 1.29
N VAL A 107 1.13 4.22 1.88
CA VAL A 107 0.64 3.88 3.22
C VAL A 107 1.83 3.63 4.12
N SER A 108 2.19 4.61 4.95
CA SER A 108 3.25 4.50 5.94
C SER A 108 2.68 3.92 7.24
N GLN A 109 3.26 2.82 7.71
CA GLN A 109 2.77 2.04 8.84
C GLN A 109 3.69 2.22 10.03
N HIS A 110 3.13 2.66 11.15
CA HIS A 110 3.80 3.07 12.38
C HIS A 110 3.10 2.57 13.64
N ILE A 111 3.81 2.66 14.76
CA ILE A 111 3.31 2.45 16.12
C ILE A 111 3.70 3.67 16.93
N ASP A 112 2.72 4.31 17.54
CA ASP A 112 2.87 5.55 18.29
C ASP A 112 3.46 5.31 19.70
N ASP A 113 3.89 6.40 20.32
CA ASP A 113 4.36 6.45 21.70
C ASP A 113 3.81 7.68 22.41
N SER A 114 3.76 7.63 23.74
CA SER A 114 3.33 8.76 24.56
C SER A 114 3.97 8.70 25.93
N ASP A 115 4.31 9.88 26.49
CA ASP A 115 4.73 10.02 27.88
C ASP A 115 3.65 9.54 28.88
N SER A 116 2.39 9.57 28.46
CA SER A 116 1.28 9.05 29.25
C SER A 116 0.89 7.64 28.81
N SER A 117 1.09 6.66 29.67
CA SER A 117 0.66 5.28 29.43
C SER A 117 -0.86 5.09 29.32
N ALA A 118 -1.66 6.12 29.63
CA ALA A 118 -3.11 6.08 29.44
C ALA A 118 -3.54 6.33 27.99
N VAL A 119 -2.65 6.88 27.15
CA VAL A 119 -2.92 7.13 25.73
C VAL A 119 -2.87 5.82 24.96
N HIS A 120 -3.92 5.51 24.18
CA HIS A 120 -4.05 4.23 23.48
C HIS A 120 -4.91 4.35 22.21
N GLY A 121 -4.83 3.37 21.32
CA GLY A 121 -5.67 3.27 20.11
C GLY A 121 -4.99 3.78 18.85
N ALA A 122 -5.71 3.75 17.72
CA ALA A 122 -5.20 4.08 16.41
C ALA A 122 -5.59 5.48 15.93
N SER A 123 -4.67 6.14 15.23
CA SER A 123 -4.92 7.38 14.49
C SER A 123 -4.34 7.31 13.08
N VAL A 124 -4.84 8.16 12.19
CA VAL A 124 -4.30 8.29 10.84
C VAL A 124 -3.94 9.75 10.58
N LEU A 125 -2.70 9.97 10.21
CA LEU A 125 -2.16 11.28 9.93
C LEU A 125 -2.36 11.58 8.44
N VAL A 126 -3.03 12.70 8.16
CA VAL A 126 -3.46 13.09 6.83
C VAL A 126 -3.24 14.59 6.59
N SER A 127 -3.20 14.99 5.33
CA SER A 127 -3.09 16.40 4.96
C SER A 127 -4.30 17.23 5.40
N LYS A 128 -4.02 18.45 5.84
CA LYS A 128 -5.03 19.46 6.10
C LYS A 128 -5.75 19.93 4.82
N GLY A 129 -5.09 19.79 3.66
CA GLY A 129 -5.66 20.16 2.37
C GLY A 129 -5.44 21.64 1.98
N THR A 130 -4.46 22.30 2.55
CA THR A 130 -4.12 23.71 2.25
C THR A 130 -3.55 23.93 0.85
N TYR A 131 -3.00 22.87 0.24
CA TYR A 131 -2.41 22.93 -1.10
C TYR A 131 -3.24 22.17 -2.15
N ARG A 132 -3.52 20.89 -1.91
CA ARG A 132 -4.26 20.01 -2.84
C ARG A 132 -5.46 19.38 -2.12
N PRO A 133 -6.59 20.09 -2.00
CA PRO A 133 -7.72 19.61 -1.21
C PRO A 133 -8.32 18.29 -1.73
N SER A 134 -8.20 18.00 -3.03
CA SER A 134 -8.64 16.74 -3.62
C SER A 134 -7.81 15.55 -3.14
N ILE A 135 -6.50 15.72 -2.90
CA ILE A 135 -5.65 14.70 -2.32
C ILE A 135 -6.05 14.46 -0.86
N ALA A 136 -6.16 15.53 -0.07
CA ALA A 136 -6.59 15.44 1.31
C ALA A 136 -7.98 14.76 1.46
N ALA A 137 -8.90 14.99 0.53
CA ALA A 137 -10.19 14.30 0.53
C ALA A 137 -10.03 12.78 0.34
N LYS A 138 -9.16 12.33 -0.57
CA LYS A 138 -8.83 10.92 -0.78
C LYS A 138 -8.20 10.30 0.46
N GLU A 139 -7.25 10.99 1.09
CA GLU A 139 -6.60 10.55 2.32
C GLU A 139 -7.61 10.37 3.47
N LYS A 140 -8.56 11.30 3.63
CA LYS A 140 -9.63 11.22 4.64
C LYS A 140 -10.55 10.02 4.43
N ILE A 141 -10.91 9.73 3.18
CA ILE A 141 -11.73 8.57 2.84
C ILE A 141 -10.99 7.28 3.22
N PHE A 142 -9.74 7.16 2.80
CA PHE A 142 -8.91 6.00 3.15
C PHE A 142 -8.74 5.85 4.66
N ALA A 143 -8.41 6.95 5.36
CA ALA A 143 -8.24 6.97 6.82
C ALA A 143 -9.51 6.51 7.55
N GLY A 144 -10.69 6.87 7.04
CA GLY A 144 -11.97 6.38 7.58
C GLY A 144 -12.08 4.86 7.50
N TYR A 145 -11.69 4.25 6.37
CA TYR A 145 -11.68 2.79 6.23
C TYR A 145 -10.68 2.11 7.15
N VAL A 146 -9.47 2.66 7.28
CA VAL A 146 -8.46 2.13 8.21
C VAL A 146 -8.99 2.10 9.62
N LEU A 147 -9.50 3.23 10.13
CA LEU A 147 -10.03 3.32 11.50
C LEU A 147 -11.24 2.40 11.72
N GLU A 148 -12.06 2.20 10.70
CA GLU A 148 -13.18 1.26 10.77
C GLU A 148 -12.68 -0.19 10.88
N GLU A 149 -11.74 -0.60 10.03
CA GLU A 149 -11.22 -1.97 10.03
C GLU A 149 -10.40 -2.29 11.30
N LEU A 150 -9.59 -1.34 11.79
CA LEU A 150 -8.89 -1.49 13.06
C LEU A 150 -9.85 -1.52 14.26
N GLY A 151 -10.93 -0.73 14.21
CA GLY A 151 -11.98 -0.74 15.22
C GLY A 151 -12.70 -2.09 15.35
N LYS A 152 -12.84 -2.85 14.25
CA LYS A 152 -13.39 -4.22 14.27
C LYS A 152 -12.51 -5.21 15.03
N LEU A 153 -11.21 -4.90 15.19
CA LEU A 153 -10.28 -5.69 16.01
C LEU A 153 -10.34 -5.32 17.50
N GLY A 154 -11.12 -4.30 17.88
CA GLY A 154 -11.19 -3.77 19.23
C GLY A 154 -10.20 -2.63 19.51
N ILE A 155 -9.44 -2.18 18.52
CA ILE A 155 -8.53 -1.04 18.66
C ILE A 155 -9.36 0.24 18.75
N THR A 156 -9.09 1.06 19.75
CA THR A 156 -9.78 2.34 19.95
C THR A 156 -9.49 3.29 18.80
N LYS A 157 -10.54 3.84 18.20
CA LYS A 157 -10.40 4.83 17.12
C LYS A 157 -10.18 6.21 17.70
N ARG A 158 -8.98 6.76 17.56
CA ARG A 158 -8.66 8.14 17.98
C ARG A 158 -9.05 9.18 16.94
N GLY A 159 -9.07 8.79 15.65
CA GLY A 159 -9.47 9.66 14.55
C GLY A 159 -8.33 10.12 13.66
N LEU A 160 -8.58 11.19 12.91
CA LEU A 160 -7.62 11.78 11.99
C LEU A 160 -6.78 12.85 12.69
N VAL A 161 -5.47 12.84 12.40
CA VAL A 161 -4.53 13.84 12.93
C VAL A 161 -4.10 14.77 11.81
N TYR A 162 -4.21 16.06 12.08
CA TYR A 162 -3.75 17.15 11.22
C TYR A 162 -2.72 17.96 11.99
N ARG A 163 -1.52 18.07 11.48
CA ARG A 163 -0.48 18.91 12.08
C ARG A 163 0.19 19.74 11.01
N MET A 164 0.24 21.04 11.24
CA MET A 164 0.92 21.97 10.34
C MET A 164 2.36 22.16 10.79
N SER A 165 3.24 22.47 9.84
CA SER A 165 4.63 22.80 10.13
C SER A 165 4.74 24.00 11.07
N GLU A 166 5.52 23.84 12.13
CA GLU A 166 5.73 24.85 13.17
C GLU A 166 6.89 25.80 12.83
N ASN A 167 7.72 25.45 11.83
CA ASN A 167 8.85 26.25 11.39
C ASN A 167 8.51 27.28 10.29
N GLY A 168 7.22 27.48 9.99
CA GLY A 168 6.76 28.43 8.98
C GLY A 168 6.85 27.93 7.54
N SER A 169 7.19 26.63 7.30
CA SER A 169 7.21 26.06 5.96
C SER A 169 5.88 26.17 5.24
N ARG A 170 5.93 26.44 3.94
CA ARG A 170 4.76 26.65 3.10
C ARG A 170 4.82 25.79 1.85
N TYR A 171 3.65 25.47 1.33
CA TYR A 171 3.47 24.91 0.01
C TYR A 171 3.65 25.96 -1.11
N PRO A 172 3.84 25.56 -2.39
CA PRO A 172 4.03 26.50 -3.51
C PRO A 172 2.91 27.53 -3.69
N ASN A 173 1.69 27.21 -3.23
CA ASN A 173 0.56 28.15 -3.26
C ASN A 173 0.53 29.14 -2.08
N GLY A 174 1.56 29.13 -1.21
CA GLY A 174 1.62 29.95 0.00
C GLY A 174 0.85 29.41 1.21
N GLY A 175 0.10 28.31 1.05
CA GLY A 175 -0.59 27.63 2.15
C GLY A 175 0.40 27.03 3.15
N ALA A 176 0.01 26.94 4.44
CA ALA A 176 0.84 26.29 5.45
C ALA A 176 1.11 24.83 5.08
N ARG A 177 2.36 24.37 5.21
CA ARG A 177 2.78 23.01 4.85
C ARG A 177 2.40 22.05 5.97
N ASP A 178 1.97 20.83 5.61
CA ASP A 178 1.78 19.77 6.59
C ASP A 178 3.11 19.42 7.30
N TYR A 179 3.03 19.02 8.56
CA TYR A 179 4.21 18.76 9.40
C TYR A 179 4.94 17.48 8.98
N TYR A 180 4.18 16.41 8.77
CA TYR A 180 4.75 15.08 8.50
C TYR A 180 5.27 14.97 7.07
N GLY A 181 6.56 14.65 6.92
CA GLY A 181 7.24 14.61 5.62
C GLY A 181 6.58 13.66 4.61
N ILE A 182 6.17 12.46 5.04
CA ILE A 182 5.46 11.50 4.18
C ILE A 182 4.19 12.14 3.60
N VAL A 183 3.37 12.76 4.43
CA VAL A 183 2.12 13.41 4.01
C VAL A 183 2.40 14.61 3.10
N ALA A 184 3.26 15.53 3.58
CA ALA A 184 3.54 16.77 2.86
C ALA A 184 4.17 16.54 1.48
N GLU A 185 5.16 15.67 1.39
CA GLU A 185 5.86 15.42 0.13
C GLU A 185 5.02 14.59 -0.84
N SER A 186 4.16 13.68 -0.36
CA SER A 186 3.19 12.98 -1.21
C SER A 186 2.19 13.96 -1.84
N VAL A 187 1.68 14.91 -1.06
CA VAL A 187 0.83 16.00 -1.57
C VAL A 187 1.57 16.83 -2.63
N GLU A 188 2.84 17.19 -2.39
CA GLU A 188 3.68 17.92 -3.36
C GLU A 188 3.88 17.12 -4.65
N GLN A 189 4.05 15.80 -4.55
CA GLN A 189 4.19 14.87 -5.68
C GLN A 189 2.87 14.48 -6.35
N ASN A 190 1.73 15.02 -5.87
CA ASN A 190 0.39 14.85 -6.43
C ASN A 190 -0.21 13.44 -6.32
N PHE A 191 0.04 12.76 -5.22
CA PHE A 191 -0.65 11.51 -4.86
C PHE A 191 -0.92 11.43 -3.35
N PRO A 192 -1.93 10.65 -2.89
CA PRO A 192 -2.21 10.48 -1.47
C PRO A 192 -1.08 9.76 -0.74
N GLY A 193 -0.69 10.28 0.43
CA GLY A 193 0.26 9.62 1.33
C GLY A 193 -0.16 9.82 2.77
N VAL A 194 -0.38 8.72 3.49
CA VAL A 194 -0.85 8.74 4.87
C VAL A 194 0.12 8.01 5.80
N ILE A 195 0.05 8.33 7.10
CA ILE A 195 0.71 7.57 8.15
C ILE A 195 -0.37 6.96 9.04
N ILE A 196 -0.29 5.66 9.29
CA ILE A 196 -1.17 4.94 10.21
C ILE A 196 -0.39 4.68 11.48
N GLU A 197 -0.87 5.23 12.59
CA GLU A 197 -0.44 4.88 13.94
C GLU A 197 -1.44 3.84 14.46
N HIS A 198 -1.03 2.56 14.45
CA HIS A 198 -1.96 1.46 14.72
C HIS A 198 -2.33 1.31 16.20
N ALA A 199 -1.41 1.66 17.10
CA ALA A 199 -1.52 1.47 18.53
C ALA A 199 -0.38 2.22 19.23
N PHE A 200 -0.42 2.31 20.57
CA PHE A 200 0.66 2.91 21.35
C PHE A 200 1.53 1.82 22.00
N VAL A 201 2.84 1.84 21.69
CA VAL A 201 3.77 0.89 22.30
C VAL A 201 3.93 1.12 23.80
N SER A 202 3.81 2.36 24.28
CA SER A 202 3.84 2.74 25.69
C SER A 202 2.60 2.31 26.49
N ASN A 203 1.48 2.04 25.82
CA ASN A 203 0.27 1.57 26.48
C ASN A 203 0.30 0.05 26.67
N TYR A 204 0.18 -0.40 27.92
CA TYR A 204 0.22 -1.82 28.25
C TYR A 204 -0.86 -2.65 27.52
N TYR A 205 -2.09 -2.14 27.45
CA TYR A 205 -3.19 -2.85 26.80
C TYR A 205 -2.95 -2.96 25.29
N ASP A 206 -2.60 -1.87 24.61
CA ASP A 206 -2.29 -1.88 23.19
C ASP A 206 -1.15 -2.84 22.86
N ALA A 207 -0.03 -2.73 23.59
CA ALA A 207 1.15 -3.57 23.38
C ALA A 207 0.82 -5.05 23.58
N THR A 208 0.19 -5.41 24.70
CA THR A 208 -0.06 -6.81 25.04
C THR A 208 -1.23 -7.43 24.28
N HIS A 209 -2.27 -6.68 23.92
CA HIS A 209 -3.45 -7.18 23.23
C HIS A 209 -3.36 -7.13 21.72
N PHE A 210 -2.65 -6.16 21.14
CA PHE A 210 -2.61 -5.99 19.69
C PHE A 210 -1.24 -6.24 19.07
N LEU A 211 -0.13 -5.96 19.78
CA LEU A 211 1.22 -6.00 19.21
C LEU A 211 2.04 -7.22 19.62
N SER A 212 1.55 -8.06 20.54
CA SER A 212 2.37 -9.05 21.24
C SER A 212 2.69 -10.32 20.47
N THR A 213 1.98 -10.66 19.41
CA THR A 213 2.17 -11.91 18.66
C THR A 213 2.05 -11.71 17.16
N ASN A 214 2.71 -12.58 16.37
CA ASN A 214 2.57 -12.57 14.91
C ASN A 214 1.12 -12.72 14.46
N ALA A 215 0.32 -13.53 15.14
CA ALA A 215 -1.10 -13.70 14.82
C ALA A 215 -1.91 -12.39 14.98
N ARG A 216 -1.57 -11.57 15.98
CA ARG A 216 -2.19 -10.26 16.19
C ARG A 216 -1.74 -9.25 15.15
N LEU A 217 -0.44 -9.19 14.85
CA LEU A 217 0.09 -8.32 13.81
C LEU A 217 -0.46 -8.69 12.42
N LYS A 218 -0.67 -9.98 12.18
CA LYS A 218 -1.33 -10.45 10.95
C LYS A 218 -2.76 -9.92 10.84
N LYS A 219 -3.54 -9.93 11.92
CA LYS A 219 -4.90 -9.35 11.91
C LYS A 219 -4.89 -7.85 11.59
N ILE A 220 -3.90 -7.10 12.10
CA ILE A 220 -3.72 -5.67 11.76
C ILE A 220 -3.41 -5.53 10.27
N GLY A 221 -2.43 -6.27 9.74
CA GLY A 221 -2.09 -6.22 8.31
C GLY A 221 -3.25 -6.61 7.39
N GLU A 222 -4.06 -7.61 7.80
CA GLU A 222 -5.29 -7.97 7.07
C GLU A 222 -6.35 -6.86 7.15
N ALA A 223 -6.43 -6.11 8.25
CA ALA A 223 -7.32 -4.95 8.39
C ALA A 223 -6.89 -3.82 7.46
N ASP A 224 -5.60 -3.52 7.40
CA ASP A 224 -5.05 -2.55 6.46
C ASP A 224 -5.34 -2.95 5.01
N ALA A 225 -5.14 -4.22 4.66
CA ALA A 225 -5.41 -4.73 3.33
C ALA A 225 -6.89 -4.55 2.94
N ARG A 226 -7.84 -4.84 3.85
CA ARG A 226 -9.27 -4.60 3.60
C ARG A 226 -9.59 -3.12 3.39
N ALA A 227 -8.98 -2.22 4.17
CA ALA A 227 -9.12 -0.78 3.99
C ALA A 227 -8.59 -0.32 2.62
N ILE A 228 -7.43 -0.82 2.22
CA ILE A 228 -6.81 -0.54 0.92
C ILE A 228 -7.69 -1.04 -0.23
N ILE A 229 -8.19 -2.28 -0.17
CA ILE A 229 -9.08 -2.84 -1.19
C ILE A 229 -10.34 -1.98 -1.34
N ARG A 230 -10.97 -1.61 -0.22
CA ARG A 230 -12.17 -0.74 -0.22
C ARG A 230 -11.87 0.63 -0.83
N TYR A 231 -10.71 1.18 -0.57
CA TYR A 231 -10.29 2.45 -1.14
C TYR A 231 -10.06 2.34 -2.65
N CYS A 232 -9.32 1.34 -3.11
CA CYS A 232 -9.06 1.12 -4.53
C CYS A 232 -10.36 0.94 -5.33
N GLN A 233 -11.35 0.24 -4.77
CA GLN A 233 -12.66 0.03 -5.40
C GLN A 233 -13.45 1.34 -5.62
N GLN A 234 -13.11 2.43 -4.94
CA GLN A 234 -13.72 3.75 -5.14
C GLN A 234 -12.97 4.64 -6.13
N LEU A 235 -11.78 4.24 -6.52
CA LEU A 235 -11.03 4.98 -7.53
C LEU A 235 -11.63 4.72 -8.92
N PRO A 236 -11.49 5.69 -9.85
CA PRO A 236 -11.87 5.47 -11.24
C PRO A 236 -11.17 4.25 -11.82
N ALA A 237 -11.91 3.42 -12.57
CA ALA A 237 -11.33 2.27 -13.23
C ALA A 237 -10.10 2.66 -14.08
N LYS A 238 -9.00 1.95 -13.91
CA LYS A 238 -7.80 2.18 -14.71
C LYS A 238 -7.99 1.58 -16.11
N LYS A 239 -7.73 2.40 -17.12
CA LYS A 239 -7.70 1.91 -18.50
C LYS A 239 -6.45 1.07 -18.71
N PRO A 240 -6.52 -0.02 -19.50
CA PRO A 240 -5.34 -0.76 -19.93
C PRO A 240 -4.31 0.21 -20.53
N SER A 241 -3.05 0.05 -20.18
CA SER A 241 -1.97 0.80 -20.83
C SER A 241 -1.95 0.44 -22.30
N SER A 242 -2.16 1.41 -23.19
CA SER A 242 -2.00 1.25 -24.63
C SER A 242 -0.50 1.28 -25.02
N VAL A 243 0.32 0.51 -24.33
CA VAL A 243 1.69 0.25 -24.79
C VAL A 243 1.57 -0.84 -25.85
N THR A 244 1.42 -0.46 -27.11
CA THR A 244 1.81 -1.33 -28.22
C THR A 244 3.29 -1.61 -28.03
N PRO A 245 3.74 -2.90 -27.95
CA PRO A 245 5.15 -3.20 -28.02
C PRO A 245 5.66 -2.64 -29.34
N ASP A 246 6.60 -1.73 -29.29
CA ASP A 246 7.37 -1.32 -30.44
C ASP A 246 8.21 -2.56 -30.85
N VAL A 247 7.67 -3.39 -31.71
CA VAL A 247 8.40 -4.50 -32.32
C VAL A 247 9.31 -3.86 -33.34
N PRO A 248 10.63 -3.82 -33.15
CA PRO A 248 11.53 -3.35 -34.19
C PRO A 248 11.36 -4.27 -35.39
N ASN A 249 10.95 -3.69 -36.49
CA ASN A 249 10.82 -4.38 -37.76
C ASN A 249 12.24 -4.73 -38.27
N ALA A 250 12.80 -5.83 -37.78
CA ALA A 250 14.05 -6.38 -38.24
C ALA A 250 13.75 -7.42 -39.33
N PHE A 251 13.58 -6.92 -40.58
CA PHE A 251 13.80 -7.69 -41.82
C PHE A 251 13.42 -6.82 -43.03
N THR A 252 14.34 -5.93 -43.41
CA THR A 252 14.50 -5.54 -44.82
C THR A 252 16.00 -5.32 -45.07
N GLY A 253 16.62 -6.24 -45.83
CA GLY A 253 18.00 -6.16 -46.27
C GLY A 253 18.44 -7.51 -46.77
#